data_2dff8b3d1a3bea91f151382d4a447c51
#
_entry.id   2dff8b3d1a3bea91f151382d4a447c51
#
_cell.length_a   1.000
_cell.length_b   1.000
_cell.length_c   1.000
_cell.angle_alpha   90.00
_cell.angle_beta   90.00
_cell.angle_gamma   90.00
#
_symmetry.space_group_name_H-M   'P 1'
#
loop_
_entity.id
_entity.type
_entity.pdbx_description
1 polymer ?
#
loop_
_entity_poly.entity_id
_entity_poly.type
_entity_poly.pdbx_seq_one_letter_code
_entity_poly.pdbx_strand_id
1 'polypeptide(L)'
;MDQKFWDKIDSFRQNREYDKIISEIKEIPEFWDKMDISEEDGEYDKAIREIKNLPADKIDKGLIYVLGRAYMYSGDFKNTLNTYLSFIGKAKEDTLNTDIWLYSEAGWTCNEFEDYEQGLKYLLEAEKLGRDDEWLNTEIGQCLGRLERHEEAIKRLEKSLKLIEADEEENGHDRIDEKLFICSELGNLYGV
;
A
#
# COMPACT_ATOMS: atom_id res chain seq x y z
N MET A 1 -15.55 -6.27 12.06
CA MET A 1 -16.44 -7.31 11.44
C MET A 1 -17.15 -8.07 12.53
N ASP A 2 -18.41 -8.48 12.32
CA ASP A 2 -19.15 -9.17 13.37
C ASP A 2 -18.76 -10.68 13.45
N GLN A 3 -19.08 -11.34 14.55
CA GLN A 3 -18.79 -12.76 14.75
C GLN A 3 -19.39 -13.64 13.63
N LYS A 4 -20.51 -13.23 13.03
CA LYS A 4 -21.17 -13.97 11.94
C LYS A 4 -20.32 -14.06 10.68
N PHE A 5 -19.51 -13.03 10.39
CA PHE A 5 -18.56 -13.06 9.27
C PHE A 5 -17.52 -14.18 9.49
N TRP A 6 -16.91 -14.24 10.67
CA TRP A 6 -15.92 -15.25 10.98
C TRP A 6 -16.49 -16.67 11.08
N ASP A 7 -17.71 -16.82 11.61
CA ASP A 7 -18.44 -18.10 11.61
C ASP A 7 -18.70 -18.61 10.17
N LYS A 8 -18.98 -17.69 9.24
CA LYS A 8 -19.14 -17.99 7.80
C LYS A 8 -17.81 -18.45 7.18
N ILE A 9 -16.71 -17.77 7.47
CA ILE A 9 -15.37 -18.19 7.03
C ILE A 9 -15.03 -19.58 7.57
N ASP A 10 -15.30 -19.86 8.83
CA ASP A 10 -15.08 -21.17 9.44
C ASP A 10 -15.89 -22.27 8.76
N SER A 11 -17.17 -22.01 8.41
CA SER A 11 -18.00 -22.93 7.65
C SER A 11 -17.42 -23.24 6.28
N PHE A 12 -16.96 -22.22 5.54
CA PHE A 12 -16.32 -22.42 4.24
C PHE A 12 -15.03 -23.23 4.36
N ARG A 13 -14.24 -23.01 5.44
CA ARG A 13 -13.01 -23.77 5.68
C ARG A 13 -13.30 -25.25 5.95
N GLN A 14 -14.30 -25.57 6.77
CA GLN A 14 -14.71 -26.95 7.03
C GLN A 14 -15.11 -27.69 5.76
N ASN A 15 -15.73 -26.98 4.82
CA ASN A 15 -16.16 -27.52 3.53
C ASN A 15 -15.07 -27.43 2.44
N ARG A 16 -13.87 -26.90 2.73
CA ARG A 16 -12.78 -26.65 1.77
C ARG A 16 -13.17 -25.72 0.60
N GLU A 17 -14.09 -24.81 0.83
CA GLU A 17 -14.60 -23.85 -0.15
C GLU A 17 -13.67 -22.62 -0.22
N TYR A 18 -12.39 -22.82 -0.56
CA TYR A 18 -11.35 -21.80 -0.52
C TYR A 18 -11.68 -20.58 -1.39
N ASP A 19 -12.31 -20.76 -2.54
CA ASP A 19 -12.66 -19.64 -3.44
C ASP A 19 -13.67 -18.69 -2.79
N LYS A 20 -14.58 -19.21 -1.94
CA LYS A 20 -15.51 -18.39 -1.15
C LYS A 20 -14.77 -17.65 -0.02
N ILE A 21 -13.86 -18.32 0.69
CA ILE A 21 -13.02 -17.67 1.70
C ILE A 21 -12.24 -16.50 1.07
N ILE A 22 -11.62 -16.76 -0.07
CA ILE A 22 -10.83 -15.74 -0.81
C ILE A 22 -11.72 -14.55 -1.19
N SER A 23 -12.92 -14.80 -1.72
CA SER A 23 -13.85 -13.73 -2.08
C SER A 23 -14.24 -12.86 -0.89
N GLU A 24 -14.57 -13.47 0.25
CA GLU A 24 -14.95 -12.72 1.46
C GLU A 24 -13.75 -11.95 2.04
N ILE A 25 -12.57 -12.55 2.09
CA ILE A 25 -11.36 -11.91 2.64
C ILE A 25 -10.93 -10.70 1.79
N LYS A 26 -11.09 -10.76 0.47
CA LYS A 26 -10.71 -9.64 -0.41
C LYS A 26 -11.54 -8.37 -0.22
N GLU A 27 -12.72 -8.47 0.35
CA GLU A 27 -13.57 -7.33 0.68
C GLU A 27 -13.18 -6.65 2.02
N ILE A 28 -12.31 -7.29 2.81
CA ILE A 28 -11.91 -6.79 4.14
C ILE A 28 -11.24 -5.40 4.09
N PRO A 29 -10.32 -5.08 3.15
CA PRO A 29 -9.64 -3.79 3.15
C PRO A 29 -10.59 -2.61 3.03
N GLU A 30 -11.63 -2.69 2.19
CA GLU A 30 -12.63 -1.63 2.08
C GLU A 30 -13.40 -1.40 3.40
N PHE A 31 -13.49 -2.44 4.21
CA PHE A 31 -14.08 -2.34 5.53
C PHE A 31 -13.12 -1.65 6.51
N TRP A 32 -11.82 -2.01 6.50
CA TRP A 32 -10.82 -1.37 7.37
C TRP A 32 -10.59 0.10 7.05
N ASP A 33 -10.60 0.50 5.79
CA ASP A 33 -10.44 1.90 5.38
C ASP A 33 -11.62 2.80 5.83
N LYS A 34 -12.76 2.19 6.19
CA LYS A 34 -13.97 2.90 6.67
C LYS A 34 -14.12 2.91 8.19
N MET A 35 -13.27 2.19 8.93
CA MET A 35 -13.37 2.07 10.38
C MET A 35 -12.35 2.93 11.10
N ASP A 36 -12.78 3.50 12.24
CA ASP A 36 -11.86 4.13 13.19
C ASP A 36 -11.00 3.04 13.85
N ILE A 37 -9.69 3.09 13.58
CA ILE A 37 -8.69 2.03 13.85
C ILE A 37 -8.59 1.63 15.34
N SER A 38 -9.28 2.34 16.24
CA SER A 38 -9.09 2.23 17.69
C SER A 38 -9.72 1.01 18.38
N GLU A 39 -10.53 0.19 17.70
CA GLU A 39 -11.37 -0.79 18.40
C GLU A 39 -11.18 -2.28 18.06
N GLU A 40 -10.28 -2.67 17.12
CA GLU A 40 -10.32 -4.05 16.59
C GLU A 40 -8.99 -4.82 16.46
N ASP A 41 -8.13 -4.79 17.47
CA ASP A 41 -6.84 -5.53 17.52
C ASP A 41 -6.92 -7.04 17.17
N GLY A 42 -8.08 -7.66 17.29
CA GLY A 42 -8.25 -9.10 17.04
C GLY A 42 -8.62 -9.47 15.60
N GLU A 43 -9.01 -8.53 14.75
CA GLU A 43 -9.49 -8.82 13.38
C GLU A 43 -8.36 -8.99 12.39
N TYR A 44 -7.29 -8.21 12.53
CA TYR A 44 -6.08 -8.35 11.71
C TYR A 44 -5.46 -9.75 11.89
N ASP A 45 -5.35 -10.21 13.13
CA ASP A 45 -4.83 -11.54 13.46
C ASP A 45 -5.67 -12.67 12.85
N LYS A 46 -7.00 -12.50 12.82
CA LYS A 46 -7.89 -13.45 12.17
C LYS A 46 -7.64 -13.48 10.67
N ALA A 47 -7.61 -12.33 9.98
CA ALA A 47 -7.33 -12.24 8.55
C ALA A 47 -5.96 -12.83 8.20
N ILE A 48 -4.91 -12.49 8.96
CA ILE A 48 -3.57 -13.06 8.80
C ILE A 48 -3.60 -14.58 8.90
N ARG A 49 -4.26 -15.12 9.91
CA ARG A 49 -4.38 -16.57 10.11
C ARG A 49 -5.10 -17.25 8.97
N GLU A 50 -6.22 -16.66 8.50
CA GLU A 50 -7.00 -17.24 7.41
C GLU A 50 -6.20 -17.31 6.11
N ILE A 51 -5.54 -16.23 5.74
CA ILE A 51 -4.72 -16.19 4.51
C ILE A 51 -3.56 -17.17 4.61
N LYS A 52 -2.88 -17.25 5.75
CA LYS A 52 -1.76 -18.19 5.96
C LYS A 52 -2.16 -19.66 5.90
N ASN A 53 -3.42 -19.97 6.17
CA ASN A 53 -3.96 -21.33 6.08
C ASN A 53 -4.42 -21.71 4.67
N LEU A 54 -4.43 -20.76 3.72
CA LEU A 54 -4.76 -21.07 2.33
C LEU A 54 -3.64 -21.86 1.64
N PRO A 55 -3.98 -22.74 0.68
CA PRO A 55 -3.00 -23.36 -0.18
C PRO A 55 -2.17 -22.31 -0.94
N ALA A 56 -0.85 -22.51 -1.07
CA ALA A 56 0.05 -21.53 -1.67
C ALA A 56 -0.31 -21.19 -3.14
N ASP A 57 -0.90 -22.14 -3.87
CA ASP A 57 -1.34 -21.94 -5.25
C ASP A 57 -2.60 -21.07 -5.38
N LYS A 58 -3.28 -20.80 -4.25
CA LYS A 58 -4.45 -19.92 -4.15
C LYS A 58 -4.07 -18.48 -3.74
N ILE A 59 -2.85 -18.25 -3.32
CA ILE A 59 -2.38 -16.91 -2.95
C ILE A 59 -2.13 -16.10 -4.22
N ASP A 60 -2.85 -14.98 -4.34
CA ASP A 60 -2.73 -14.03 -5.44
C ASP A 60 -2.43 -12.61 -4.94
N LYS A 61 -2.29 -11.65 -5.86
CA LYS A 61 -2.04 -10.24 -5.57
C LYS A 61 -3.03 -9.65 -4.56
N GLY A 62 -4.33 -9.95 -4.71
CA GLY A 62 -5.36 -9.43 -3.81
C GLY A 62 -5.19 -9.91 -2.37
N LEU A 63 -4.86 -11.20 -2.18
CA LEU A 63 -4.59 -11.76 -0.86
C LEU A 63 -3.27 -11.24 -0.26
N ILE A 64 -2.25 -11.01 -1.09
CA ILE A 64 -1.00 -10.37 -0.65
C ILE A 64 -1.26 -8.93 -0.17
N TYR A 65 -2.14 -8.19 -0.86
CA TYR A 65 -2.56 -6.86 -0.42
C TYR A 65 -3.25 -6.91 0.95
N VAL A 66 -4.26 -7.76 1.12
CA VAL A 66 -4.96 -7.92 2.41
C VAL A 66 -4.00 -8.32 3.52
N LEU A 67 -3.12 -9.28 3.26
CA LEU A 67 -2.14 -9.76 4.25
C LEU A 67 -1.15 -8.66 4.65
N GLY A 68 -0.63 -7.91 3.68
CA GLY A 68 0.27 -6.78 3.92
C GLY A 68 -0.41 -5.69 4.75
N ARG A 69 -1.63 -5.29 4.40
CA ARG A 69 -2.42 -4.30 5.15
C ARG A 69 -2.74 -4.79 6.57
N ALA A 70 -3.09 -6.06 6.75
CA ALA A 70 -3.34 -6.62 8.07
C ALA A 70 -2.10 -6.54 8.98
N TYR A 71 -0.93 -6.90 8.46
CA TYR A 71 0.32 -6.74 9.21
C TYR A 71 0.65 -5.27 9.49
N MET A 72 0.42 -4.38 8.52
CA MET A 72 0.67 -2.95 8.69
C MET A 72 -0.18 -2.36 9.82
N TYR A 73 -1.49 -2.62 9.81
CA TYR A 73 -2.40 -2.13 10.85
C TYR A 73 -2.16 -2.78 12.22
N SER A 74 -1.62 -4.01 12.27
CA SER A 74 -1.15 -4.62 13.52
C SER A 74 0.21 -4.08 14.00
N GLY A 75 0.82 -3.14 13.28
CA GLY A 75 2.15 -2.59 13.60
C GLY A 75 3.31 -3.54 13.30
N ASP A 76 3.08 -4.62 12.59
CA ASP A 76 4.13 -5.60 12.27
C ASP A 76 4.84 -5.26 10.94
N PHE A 77 5.65 -4.20 10.99
CA PHE A 77 6.47 -3.71 9.86
C PHE A 77 7.24 -4.83 9.15
N LYS A 78 7.89 -5.69 9.93
CA LYS A 78 8.74 -6.75 9.36
C LYS A 78 7.94 -7.73 8.50
N ASN A 79 6.78 -8.15 8.97
CA ASN A 79 5.95 -9.08 8.22
C ASN A 79 5.22 -8.38 7.07
N THR A 80 4.85 -7.09 7.20
CA THR A 80 4.33 -6.28 6.08
C THR A 80 5.33 -6.29 4.93
N LEU A 81 6.55 -5.84 5.20
CA LEU A 81 7.61 -5.74 4.19
C LEU A 81 7.95 -7.11 3.57
N ASN A 82 8.12 -8.14 4.42
CA ASN A 82 8.37 -9.50 3.94
C ASN A 82 7.25 -10.03 3.05
N THR A 83 5.99 -9.70 3.36
CA THR A 83 4.83 -10.13 2.56
C THR A 83 4.95 -9.58 1.14
N TYR A 84 5.15 -8.28 0.97
CA TYR A 84 5.28 -7.67 -0.35
C TYR A 84 6.51 -8.17 -1.10
N LEU A 85 7.70 -8.09 -0.49
CA LEU A 85 8.95 -8.47 -1.14
C LEU A 85 9.03 -9.96 -1.50
N SER A 86 8.40 -10.84 -0.70
CA SER A 86 8.41 -12.27 -0.99
C SER A 86 7.61 -12.66 -2.22
N PHE A 87 6.73 -11.79 -2.71
CA PHE A 87 5.85 -12.06 -3.85
C PHE A 87 6.39 -11.48 -5.18
N ILE A 88 7.40 -10.62 -5.13
CA ILE A 88 8.03 -10.04 -6.33
C ILE A 88 8.51 -11.16 -7.26
N GLY A 89 8.20 -11.04 -8.55
CA GLY A 89 8.52 -12.03 -9.59
C GLY A 89 7.70 -13.32 -9.52
N LYS A 90 6.69 -13.41 -8.65
CA LYS A 90 5.89 -14.64 -8.44
C LYS A 90 4.46 -14.56 -8.97
N ALA A 91 4.00 -13.38 -9.38
CA ALA A 91 2.67 -13.23 -9.94
C ALA A 91 2.52 -14.11 -11.20
N LYS A 92 1.40 -14.84 -11.30
CA LYS A 92 1.12 -15.70 -12.45
C LYS A 92 0.70 -14.90 -13.69
N GLU A 93 0.07 -13.77 -13.44
CA GLU A 93 -0.44 -12.85 -14.46
C GLU A 93 0.08 -11.44 -14.15
N ASP A 94 0.32 -10.66 -15.21
CA ASP A 94 0.73 -9.26 -15.10
C ASP A 94 1.88 -9.02 -14.09
N THR A 95 2.94 -9.83 -14.21
CA THR A 95 4.07 -9.83 -13.26
C THR A 95 4.69 -8.43 -13.14
N LEU A 96 4.90 -7.73 -14.27
CA LEU A 96 5.53 -6.41 -14.25
C LEU A 96 4.72 -5.38 -13.45
N ASN A 97 3.42 -5.23 -13.72
CA ASN A 97 2.58 -4.27 -12.98
C ASN A 97 2.41 -4.70 -11.52
N THR A 98 2.41 -6.01 -11.25
CA THR A 98 2.39 -6.52 -9.87
C THR A 98 3.69 -6.17 -9.15
N ASP A 99 4.84 -6.33 -9.77
CA ASP A 99 6.13 -6.00 -9.16
C ASP A 99 6.28 -4.49 -8.93
N ILE A 100 5.84 -3.65 -9.88
CA ILE A 100 5.76 -2.20 -9.72
C ILE A 100 4.94 -1.85 -8.47
N TRP A 101 3.74 -2.44 -8.35
CA TRP A 101 2.87 -2.20 -7.21
C TRP A 101 3.51 -2.68 -5.90
N LEU A 102 4.10 -3.89 -5.86
CA LEU A 102 4.75 -4.45 -4.66
C LEU A 102 5.92 -3.59 -4.15
N TYR A 103 6.74 -3.08 -5.07
CA TYR A 103 7.80 -2.15 -4.70
C TYR A 103 7.24 -0.83 -4.17
N SER A 104 6.15 -0.34 -4.74
CA SER A 104 5.48 0.87 -4.26
C SER A 104 4.94 0.70 -2.85
N GLU A 105 4.23 -0.40 -2.56
CA GLU A 105 3.72 -0.72 -1.22
C GLU A 105 4.86 -0.93 -0.20
N ALA A 106 5.95 -1.60 -0.62
CA ALA A 106 7.12 -1.76 0.24
C ALA A 106 7.77 -0.40 0.57
N GLY A 107 7.87 0.48 -0.42
CA GLY A 107 8.41 1.83 -0.22
C GLY A 107 7.54 2.67 0.71
N TRP A 108 6.25 2.71 0.45
CA TRP A 108 5.29 3.40 1.32
C TRP A 108 5.30 2.84 2.75
N THR A 109 5.32 1.51 2.90
CA THR A 109 5.44 0.88 4.22
C THR A 109 6.68 1.37 4.97
N CYS A 110 7.82 1.47 4.30
CA CYS A 110 9.03 2.01 4.91
C CYS A 110 8.86 3.47 5.34
N ASN A 111 8.17 4.31 4.55
CA ASN A 111 7.88 5.70 4.92
C ASN A 111 7.03 5.78 6.19
N GLU A 112 5.96 4.99 6.29
CA GLU A 112 5.08 4.95 7.46
C GLU A 112 5.83 4.53 8.75
N PHE A 113 6.88 3.74 8.62
CA PHE A 113 7.74 3.30 9.73
C PHE A 113 9.07 4.06 9.82
N GLU A 114 9.18 5.20 9.14
CA GLU A 114 10.31 6.13 9.22
C GLU A 114 11.66 5.56 8.73
N ASP A 115 11.66 4.46 7.96
CA ASP A 115 12.86 3.93 7.28
C ASP A 115 12.99 4.52 5.88
N TYR A 116 13.26 5.83 5.83
CA TYR A 116 13.23 6.62 4.60
C TYR A 116 14.29 6.21 3.56
N GLU A 117 15.48 5.74 4.00
CA GLU A 117 16.48 5.22 3.08
C GLU A 117 15.99 3.97 2.34
N GLN A 118 15.37 3.06 3.06
CA GLN A 118 14.86 1.84 2.47
C GLN A 118 13.60 2.12 1.64
N GLY A 119 12.74 3.04 2.11
CA GLY A 119 11.58 3.54 1.38
C GLY A 119 11.96 4.09 0.01
N LEU A 120 12.90 5.04 0.00
CA LEU A 120 13.43 5.62 -1.23
C LEU A 120 13.96 4.57 -2.20
N LYS A 121 14.70 3.57 -1.69
CA LYS A 121 15.23 2.49 -2.52
C LYS A 121 14.13 1.71 -3.23
N TYR A 122 13.07 1.32 -2.53
CA TYR A 122 11.97 0.55 -3.13
C TYR A 122 11.13 1.40 -4.10
N LEU A 123 10.86 2.67 -3.76
CA LEU A 123 10.16 3.58 -4.67
C LEU A 123 10.94 3.81 -5.97
N LEU A 124 12.26 3.92 -5.89
CA LEU A 124 13.11 4.03 -7.08
C LEU A 124 13.15 2.72 -7.90
N GLU A 125 12.97 1.53 -7.30
CA GLU A 125 12.79 0.31 -8.06
C GLU A 125 11.44 0.31 -8.82
N ALA A 126 10.35 0.79 -8.21
CA ALA A 126 9.09 0.96 -8.92
C ALA A 126 9.20 1.94 -10.10
N GLU A 127 9.93 3.05 -9.91
CA GLU A 127 10.23 4.02 -10.99
C GLU A 127 11.01 3.37 -12.13
N LYS A 128 12.06 2.61 -11.84
CA LYS A 128 12.86 1.88 -12.87
C LYS A 128 12.02 0.88 -13.66
N LEU A 129 11.00 0.29 -13.05
CA LEU A 129 10.07 -0.62 -13.71
C LEU A 129 9.01 0.11 -14.54
N GLY A 130 8.99 1.45 -14.52
CA GLY A 130 8.16 2.29 -15.39
C GLY A 130 7.01 3.02 -14.70
N ARG A 131 6.89 2.98 -13.37
CA ARG A 131 5.94 3.83 -12.66
C ARG A 131 6.43 5.28 -12.65
N ASP A 132 5.58 6.20 -13.08
CA ASP A 132 5.88 7.63 -13.05
C ASP A 132 4.57 8.44 -12.92
N ASP A 133 3.90 8.27 -11.79
CA ASP A 133 2.69 9.01 -11.44
C ASP A 133 2.94 10.02 -10.32
N GLU A 134 1.93 10.82 -10.03
CA GLU A 134 1.97 11.84 -8.99
C GLU A 134 2.18 11.24 -7.60
N TRP A 135 1.56 10.10 -7.32
CA TRP A 135 1.70 9.42 -6.04
C TRP A 135 3.15 9.01 -5.79
N LEU A 136 3.79 8.34 -6.76
CA LEU A 136 5.18 7.90 -6.64
C LEU A 136 6.13 9.09 -6.43
N ASN A 137 5.93 10.18 -7.18
CA ASN A 137 6.77 11.38 -7.05
C ASN A 137 6.57 12.06 -5.69
N THR A 138 5.36 12.04 -5.11
CA THR A 138 5.08 12.52 -3.76
C THR A 138 5.83 11.69 -2.73
N GLU A 139 5.71 10.36 -2.76
CA GLU A 139 6.37 9.46 -1.82
C GLU A 139 7.90 9.58 -1.87
N ILE A 140 8.47 9.65 -3.08
CA ILE A 140 9.93 9.90 -3.24
C ILE A 140 10.30 11.26 -2.67
N GLY A 141 9.49 12.29 -2.93
CA GLY A 141 9.72 13.63 -2.40
C GLY A 141 9.75 13.68 -0.87
N GLN A 142 8.81 12.98 -0.23
CA GLN A 142 8.77 12.84 1.23
C GLN A 142 10.03 12.14 1.78
N CYS A 143 10.40 10.98 1.23
CA CYS A 143 11.63 10.31 1.63
C CYS A 143 12.84 11.25 1.56
N LEU A 144 13.00 11.93 0.42
CA LEU A 144 14.12 12.85 0.19
C LEU A 144 14.10 14.01 1.18
N GLY A 145 12.95 14.58 1.48
CA GLY A 145 12.79 15.65 2.46
C GLY A 145 13.20 15.21 3.87
N ARG A 146 12.76 14.02 4.30
CA ARG A 146 13.14 13.45 5.60
C ARG A 146 14.64 13.07 5.68
N LEU A 147 15.26 12.78 4.52
CA LEU A 147 16.70 12.55 4.38
C LEU A 147 17.51 13.85 4.19
N GLU A 148 16.90 15.01 4.39
CA GLU A 148 17.53 16.35 4.25
C GLU A 148 18.03 16.64 2.81
N ARG A 149 17.59 15.89 1.80
CA ARG A 149 17.90 16.08 0.38
C ARG A 149 16.91 17.05 -0.26
N HIS A 150 16.83 18.27 0.31
CA HIS A 150 15.75 19.24 0.05
C HIS A 150 15.60 19.62 -1.43
N GLU A 151 16.70 19.88 -2.16
CA GLU A 151 16.61 20.26 -3.58
C GLU A 151 16.03 19.16 -4.46
N GLU A 152 16.32 17.90 -4.14
CA GLU A 152 15.77 16.75 -4.86
C GLU A 152 14.32 16.52 -4.49
N ALA A 153 13.98 16.66 -3.20
CA ALA A 153 12.62 16.58 -2.70
C ALA A 153 11.70 17.60 -3.40
N ILE A 154 12.13 18.86 -3.46
CA ILE A 154 11.39 19.94 -4.14
C ILE A 154 11.10 19.56 -5.60
N LYS A 155 12.10 19.09 -6.34
CA LYS A 155 11.91 18.69 -7.74
C LYS A 155 10.87 17.57 -7.91
N ARG A 156 10.85 16.60 -6.98
CA ARG A 156 9.87 15.51 -7.00
C ARG A 156 8.47 16.00 -6.69
N LEU A 157 8.31 16.81 -5.66
CA LEU A 157 7.02 17.38 -5.27
C LEU A 157 6.45 18.33 -6.35
N GLU A 158 7.28 19.16 -6.96
CA GLU A 158 6.88 20.02 -8.10
C GLU A 158 6.46 19.17 -9.32
N LYS A 159 7.14 18.04 -9.56
CA LYS A 159 6.75 17.11 -10.63
C LYS A 159 5.39 16.48 -10.33
N SER A 160 5.18 16.03 -9.10
CA SER A 160 3.89 15.49 -8.68
C SER A 160 2.76 16.50 -8.88
N LEU A 161 2.97 17.75 -8.45
CA LEU A 161 1.98 18.82 -8.62
C LEU A 161 1.60 19.04 -10.10
N LYS A 162 2.58 19.06 -11.00
CA LYS A 162 2.34 19.18 -12.44
C LYS A 162 1.56 18.01 -13.03
N LEU A 163 1.78 16.78 -12.53
CA LEU A 163 1.03 15.61 -12.97
C LEU A 163 -0.43 15.69 -12.52
N ILE A 164 -0.69 16.17 -11.30
CA ILE A 164 -2.04 16.41 -10.80
C ILE A 164 -2.74 17.49 -11.63
N GLU A 165 -2.09 18.62 -11.90
CA GLU A 165 -2.65 19.70 -12.70
C GLU A 165 -3.00 19.23 -14.12
N ALA A 166 -2.15 18.40 -14.74
CA ALA A 166 -2.42 17.83 -16.07
C ALA A 166 -3.61 16.86 -16.05
N ASP A 167 -3.74 16.03 -15.00
CA ASP A 167 -4.90 15.13 -14.84
C ASP A 167 -6.21 15.91 -14.64
N GLU A 168 -6.19 17.00 -13.86
CA GLU A 168 -7.35 17.87 -13.68
C GLU A 168 -7.80 18.53 -15.00
N GLU A 169 -6.87 19.00 -15.83
CA GLU A 169 -7.16 19.58 -17.13
C GLU A 169 -7.78 18.56 -18.11
N GLU A 170 -7.27 17.32 -18.08
CA GLU A 170 -7.72 16.25 -18.99
C GLU A 170 -9.03 15.60 -18.55
N ASN A 171 -9.16 15.28 -17.26
CA ASN A 171 -10.24 14.45 -16.72
C ASN A 171 -11.28 15.24 -15.88
N GLY A 172 -10.98 16.49 -15.52
CA GLY A 172 -11.87 17.35 -14.74
C GLY A 172 -12.05 16.92 -13.27
N HIS A 173 -11.13 16.14 -12.74
CA HIS A 173 -11.13 15.73 -11.35
C HIS A 173 -10.54 16.83 -10.48
N ASP A 174 -11.28 17.30 -9.47
CA ASP A 174 -10.76 18.23 -8.47
C ASP A 174 -9.93 17.46 -7.43
N ARG A 175 -8.65 17.79 -7.33
CA ARG A 175 -7.68 17.13 -6.43
C ARG A 175 -7.06 18.14 -5.46
N ILE A 176 -7.89 18.99 -4.88
CA ILE A 176 -7.47 20.05 -3.96
C ILE A 176 -6.70 19.51 -2.77
N ASP A 177 -7.14 18.42 -2.17
CA ASP A 177 -6.53 17.87 -0.95
C ASP A 177 -5.10 17.40 -1.21
N GLU A 178 -4.84 16.71 -2.33
CA GLU A 178 -3.50 16.27 -2.71
C GLU A 178 -2.59 17.47 -3.00
N LYS A 179 -3.10 18.49 -3.70
CA LYS A 179 -2.34 19.73 -3.96
C LYS A 179 -1.99 20.47 -2.67
N LEU A 180 -2.95 20.59 -1.73
CA LEU A 180 -2.71 21.21 -0.44
C LEU A 180 -1.65 20.47 0.37
N PHE A 181 -1.70 19.14 0.35
CA PHE A 181 -0.69 18.32 0.99
C PHE A 181 0.71 18.57 0.41
N ILE A 182 0.86 18.51 -0.92
CA ILE A 182 2.15 18.75 -1.59
C ILE A 182 2.65 20.19 -1.34
N CYS A 183 1.75 21.19 -1.39
CA CYS A 183 2.11 22.57 -1.08
C CYS A 183 2.59 22.73 0.37
N SER A 184 1.99 22.01 1.32
CA SER A 184 2.46 21.99 2.71
C SER A 184 3.87 21.41 2.84
N GLU A 185 4.14 20.28 2.17
CA GLU A 185 5.48 19.67 2.16
C GLU A 185 6.52 20.63 1.51
N LEU A 186 6.17 21.28 0.40
CA LEU A 186 7.04 22.28 -0.22
C LEU A 186 7.29 23.48 0.71
N GLY A 187 6.26 23.98 1.41
CA GLY A 187 6.40 25.06 2.39
C GLY A 187 7.39 24.69 3.50
N ASN A 188 7.29 23.48 4.04
CA ASN A 188 8.22 22.97 5.05
C ASN A 188 9.67 22.94 4.54
N LEU A 189 9.89 22.56 3.27
CA LEU A 189 11.22 22.48 2.66
C LEU A 189 11.80 23.87 2.33
N TYR A 190 10.97 24.85 1.99
CA TYR A 190 11.39 26.24 1.75
C TYR A 190 11.54 27.04 3.06
N GLY A 191 11.06 26.54 4.19
CA GLY A 191 11.12 27.20 5.50
C GLY A 191 10.14 28.37 5.63
N VAL A 192 8.96 28.28 5.01
CA VAL A 192 7.88 29.26 5.05
C VAL A 192 6.61 28.68 5.64
#